data_cc2a6d0bba0770c86451ee3d4ae4c2a7
#
_entry.id   cc2a6d0bba0770c86451ee3d4ae4c2a7
#
_cell.length_a   1.000
_cell.length_b   1.000
_cell.length_c   1.000
_cell.angle_alpha   90.00
_cell.angle_beta   90.00
_cell.angle_gamma   90.00
#
_symmetry.space_group_name_H-M   'P 1'
#
loop_
_entity.id
_entity.type
_entity.pdbx_description
1 polymer ?
#
loop_
_entity_poly.entity_id
_entity_poly.type
_entity_poly.pdbx_seq_one_letter_code
_entity_poly.pdbx_strand_id
1 'polypeptide(L)'
;MPRIGLSTSSVYPESTAAAFEIAKRLGYDGVEVMVGTDRVSADIEAVARISDYYEVPVTSVHAPCLLLTKRVWGTDPWDKLRTSVGAALRWGAPTVVVHPPFRWQRGYASEFTAGIRRLNDETGLTFAVENMYPWRGPGGVDLRAYAPSWDPTDLDVDHLTLDLSHASTARQSALALVHEWGPRLKHVHLADGSGSAADDHLFPGDGDQRADLVLGQLARDGFRGDVVVEVRTRTAPDRDEREALLAQVLDYTKTHLRRLA
;
A
#
# COMPACT_ATOMS: atom_id res chain seq x y z
N MET A 1 -6.82 18.14 -2.18
CA MET A 1 -6.64 17.17 -1.09
C MET A 1 -6.14 15.86 -1.71
N PRO A 2 -5.39 15.01 -1.00
CA PRO A 2 -5.09 13.67 -1.46
C PRO A 2 -6.38 12.87 -1.68
N ARG A 3 -6.33 11.87 -2.58
CA ARG A 3 -7.44 10.91 -2.72
C ARG A 3 -7.37 9.92 -1.57
N ILE A 4 -8.53 9.48 -1.08
CA ILE A 4 -8.60 8.46 -0.03
C ILE A 4 -9.10 7.17 -0.67
N GLY A 5 -8.19 6.20 -0.82
CA GLY A 5 -8.46 4.89 -1.39
C GLY A 5 -8.77 3.82 -0.33
N LEU A 6 -9.39 2.74 -0.75
CA LEU A 6 -9.60 1.53 0.05
C LEU A 6 -8.75 0.39 -0.54
N SER A 7 -7.86 -0.22 0.25
CA SER A 7 -7.16 -1.43 -0.18
C SER A 7 -8.11 -2.64 -0.21
N THR A 8 -7.99 -3.48 -1.24
CA THR A 8 -8.73 -4.76 -1.29
C THR A 8 -8.33 -5.71 -0.16
N SER A 9 -7.16 -5.52 0.46
CA SER A 9 -6.74 -6.28 1.65
C SER A 9 -7.63 -6.00 2.86
N SER A 10 -8.14 -4.77 2.98
CA SER A 10 -8.96 -4.33 4.12
C SER A 10 -10.34 -4.96 4.17
N VAL A 11 -10.81 -5.56 3.08
CA VAL A 11 -12.13 -6.23 3.07
C VAL A 11 -12.03 -7.74 3.28
N TYR A 12 -10.82 -8.30 3.36
CA TYR A 12 -10.66 -9.74 3.56
C TYR A 12 -11.41 -10.23 4.82
N PRO A 13 -12.17 -11.34 4.72
CA PRO A 13 -12.12 -12.41 3.71
C PRO A 13 -13.06 -12.21 2.49
N GLU A 14 -13.65 -11.06 2.29
CA GLU A 14 -14.48 -10.80 1.13
C GLU A 14 -13.64 -10.65 -0.16
N SER A 15 -14.33 -10.67 -1.30
CA SER A 15 -13.68 -10.63 -2.61
C SER A 15 -13.20 -9.23 -3.01
N THR A 16 -12.34 -9.17 -4.02
CA THR A 16 -11.97 -7.91 -4.69
C THR A 16 -13.19 -7.09 -5.10
N ALA A 17 -14.26 -7.74 -5.63
CA ALA A 17 -15.48 -7.03 -6.02
C ALA A 17 -16.21 -6.37 -4.84
N ALA A 18 -16.17 -6.99 -3.66
CA ALA A 18 -16.75 -6.41 -2.45
C ALA A 18 -16.03 -5.11 -2.04
N ALA A 19 -14.72 -5.00 -2.28
CA ALA A 19 -13.99 -3.75 -2.01
C ALA A 19 -14.52 -2.58 -2.84
N PHE A 20 -14.82 -2.81 -4.12
CA PHE A 20 -15.40 -1.77 -4.99
C PHE A 20 -16.84 -1.40 -4.56
N GLU A 21 -17.65 -2.39 -4.20
CA GLU A 21 -19.00 -2.17 -3.70
C GLU A 21 -18.98 -1.33 -2.41
N ILE A 22 -18.13 -1.70 -1.46
CA ILE A 22 -17.96 -0.99 -0.18
C ILE A 22 -17.40 0.42 -0.42
N ALA A 23 -16.40 0.57 -1.28
CA ALA A 23 -15.82 1.87 -1.62
C ALA A 23 -16.88 2.81 -2.22
N LYS A 24 -17.72 2.32 -3.16
CA LYS A 24 -18.84 3.10 -3.70
C LYS A 24 -19.82 3.53 -2.63
N ARG A 25 -20.23 2.59 -1.77
CA ARG A 25 -21.25 2.84 -0.74
C ARG A 25 -20.78 3.81 0.33
N LEU A 26 -19.53 3.69 0.77
CA LEU A 26 -18.97 4.53 1.82
C LEU A 26 -18.43 5.88 1.29
N GLY A 27 -18.17 6.01 -0.01
CA GLY A 27 -17.66 7.22 -0.62
C GLY A 27 -16.15 7.39 -0.48
N TYR A 28 -15.39 6.29 -0.67
CA TYR A 28 -13.97 6.34 -0.96
C TYR A 28 -13.73 6.88 -2.37
N ASP A 29 -12.60 7.53 -2.61
CA ASP A 29 -12.27 8.10 -3.91
C ASP A 29 -11.84 7.05 -4.95
N GLY A 30 -11.55 5.82 -4.52
CA GLY A 30 -11.19 4.70 -5.36
C GLY A 30 -10.68 3.50 -4.57
N VAL A 31 -10.15 2.52 -5.28
CA VAL A 31 -9.67 1.25 -4.72
C VAL A 31 -8.22 1.02 -5.12
N GLU A 32 -7.41 0.61 -4.15
CA GLU A 32 -6.14 -0.06 -4.44
C GLU A 32 -6.38 -1.55 -4.61
N VAL A 33 -5.92 -2.10 -5.73
CA VAL A 33 -6.00 -3.54 -5.97
C VAL A 33 -4.70 -4.21 -5.51
N MET A 34 -4.75 -4.86 -4.35
CA MET A 34 -3.69 -5.76 -3.92
C MET A 34 -3.79 -7.06 -4.73
N VAL A 35 -2.88 -7.20 -5.70
CA VAL A 35 -2.84 -8.38 -6.57
C VAL A 35 -2.31 -9.57 -5.77
N GLY A 36 -3.20 -10.52 -5.51
CA GLY A 36 -2.92 -11.58 -4.56
C GLY A 36 -3.50 -12.95 -4.92
N THR A 37 -3.85 -13.68 -3.90
CA THR A 37 -4.39 -15.05 -4.02
C THR A 37 -5.87 -15.08 -4.43
N ASP A 38 -6.60 -13.98 -4.29
CA ASP A 38 -7.90 -13.83 -4.94
C ASP A 38 -7.69 -13.78 -6.45
N ARG A 39 -8.25 -14.77 -7.15
CA ARG A 39 -8.07 -14.89 -8.61
C ARG A 39 -8.64 -13.69 -9.36
N VAL A 40 -9.64 -13.03 -8.83
CA VAL A 40 -10.26 -11.84 -9.43
C VAL A 40 -9.24 -10.67 -9.42
N SER A 41 -8.48 -10.47 -8.34
CA SER A 41 -7.47 -9.41 -8.26
C SER A 41 -6.35 -9.56 -9.30
N ALA A 42 -6.10 -10.78 -9.79
CA ALA A 42 -5.09 -11.07 -10.80
C ALA A 42 -5.66 -11.10 -12.24
N ASP A 43 -6.98 -11.03 -12.41
CA ASP A 43 -7.64 -10.96 -13.73
C ASP A 43 -7.86 -9.49 -14.11
N ILE A 44 -6.98 -9.00 -15.00
CA ILE A 44 -6.96 -7.58 -15.40
C ILE A 44 -8.30 -7.14 -15.99
N GLU A 45 -8.93 -7.97 -16.82
CA GLU A 45 -10.21 -7.61 -17.43
C GLU A 45 -11.39 -7.74 -16.45
N ALA A 46 -11.34 -8.67 -15.50
CA ALA A 46 -12.36 -8.78 -14.46
C ALA A 46 -12.35 -7.53 -13.57
N VAL A 47 -11.18 -7.08 -13.11
CA VAL A 47 -11.06 -5.86 -12.29
C VAL A 47 -11.54 -4.63 -13.07
N ALA A 48 -11.18 -4.50 -14.35
CA ALA A 48 -11.66 -3.40 -15.18
C ALA A 48 -13.20 -3.37 -15.23
N ARG A 49 -13.84 -4.51 -15.51
CA ARG A 49 -15.32 -4.60 -15.52
C ARG A 49 -15.95 -4.28 -14.17
N ILE A 50 -15.31 -4.67 -13.06
CA ILE A 50 -15.79 -4.37 -11.70
C ILE A 50 -15.69 -2.87 -11.43
N SER A 51 -14.57 -2.25 -11.77
CA SER A 51 -14.36 -0.81 -11.66
C SER A 51 -15.43 -0.04 -12.45
N ASP A 52 -15.65 -0.42 -13.71
CA ASP A 52 -16.68 0.18 -14.57
C ASP A 52 -18.09 -0.01 -13.99
N TYR A 53 -18.43 -1.22 -13.50
CA TYR A 53 -19.75 -1.54 -12.97
C TYR A 53 -20.11 -0.73 -11.73
N TYR A 54 -19.15 -0.58 -10.79
CA TYR A 54 -19.37 0.22 -9.58
C TYR A 54 -19.08 1.70 -9.77
N GLU A 55 -18.52 2.11 -10.91
CA GLU A 55 -18.05 3.47 -11.18
C GLU A 55 -17.05 3.95 -10.10
N VAL A 56 -16.15 3.06 -9.68
CA VAL A 56 -15.10 3.33 -8.70
C VAL A 56 -13.76 3.13 -9.37
N PRO A 57 -12.90 4.16 -9.48
CA PRO A 57 -11.62 4.03 -10.14
C PRO A 57 -10.64 3.17 -9.33
N VAL A 58 -9.73 2.49 -10.04
CA VAL A 58 -8.53 1.94 -9.41
C VAL A 58 -7.52 3.08 -9.23
N THR A 59 -7.09 3.33 -8.00
CA THR A 59 -6.11 4.40 -7.69
C THR A 59 -4.68 3.91 -7.74
N SER A 60 -4.46 2.66 -7.39
CA SER A 60 -3.13 2.05 -7.38
C SER A 60 -3.20 0.53 -7.57
N VAL A 61 -2.09 -0.01 -8.05
CA VAL A 61 -1.85 -1.45 -8.17
C VAL A 61 -0.81 -1.83 -7.13
N HIS A 62 -1.17 -2.65 -6.16
CA HIS A 62 -0.18 -3.26 -5.29
C HIS A 62 0.36 -4.53 -5.96
N ALA A 63 1.61 -4.48 -6.44
CA ALA A 63 2.22 -5.57 -7.20
C ALA A 63 2.37 -6.85 -6.36
N PRO A 64 2.28 -8.06 -6.97
CA PRO A 64 2.34 -9.33 -6.24
C PRO A 64 3.77 -9.69 -5.82
N CYS A 65 4.35 -8.89 -4.92
CA CYS A 65 5.73 -9.00 -4.44
C CYS A 65 5.91 -9.97 -3.26
N LEU A 66 4.83 -10.35 -2.58
CA LEU A 66 4.86 -11.21 -1.40
C LEU A 66 5.20 -12.67 -1.74
N LEU A 67 5.69 -13.41 -0.75
CA LEU A 67 5.97 -14.86 -0.90
C LEU A 67 4.70 -15.65 -1.22
N LEU A 68 3.56 -15.28 -0.66
CA LEU A 68 2.26 -15.90 -0.93
C LEU A 68 1.83 -15.75 -2.39
N THR A 69 2.25 -14.67 -3.04
CA THR A 69 1.91 -14.34 -4.43
C THR A 69 2.97 -14.84 -5.43
N LYS A 70 3.90 -15.71 -5.00
CA LYS A 70 5.04 -16.16 -5.82
C LYS A 70 4.66 -16.63 -7.23
N ARG A 71 3.46 -17.21 -7.40
CA ARG A 71 2.99 -17.75 -8.69
C ARG A 71 1.97 -16.84 -9.40
N VAL A 72 1.57 -15.75 -8.79
CA VAL A 72 0.66 -14.78 -9.41
C VAL A 72 1.43 -14.02 -10.49
N TRP A 73 0.93 -14.01 -11.70
CA TRP A 73 1.55 -13.43 -12.89
C TRP A 73 2.95 -13.98 -13.21
N GLY A 74 3.20 -15.25 -12.88
CA GLY A 74 4.50 -15.90 -13.11
C GLY A 74 5.40 -15.91 -11.89
N THR A 75 6.66 -16.30 -12.07
CA THR A 75 7.66 -16.44 -11.01
C THR A 75 8.81 -15.44 -11.12
N ASP A 76 9.03 -14.85 -12.29
CA ASP A 76 10.04 -13.82 -12.50
C ASP A 76 9.54 -12.47 -11.96
N PRO A 77 10.31 -11.78 -11.10
CA PRO A 77 9.87 -10.51 -10.52
C PRO A 77 9.67 -9.39 -11.56
N TRP A 78 10.54 -9.31 -12.58
CA TRP A 78 10.41 -8.29 -13.61
C TRP A 78 9.19 -8.52 -14.51
N ASP A 79 8.85 -9.77 -14.81
CA ASP A 79 7.63 -10.10 -15.55
C ASP A 79 6.37 -9.71 -14.78
N LYS A 80 6.39 -9.89 -13.46
CA LYS A 80 5.30 -9.41 -12.59
C LYS A 80 5.15 -7.89 -12.65
N LEU A 81 6.25 -7.14 -12.58
CA LEU A 81 6.19 -5.68 -12.69
C LEU A 81 5.73 -5.23 -14.08
N ARG A 82 6.17 -5.90 -15.17
CA ARG A 82 5.65 -5.63 -16.53
C ARG A 82 4.14 -5.90 -16.63
N THR A 83 3.66 -6.98 -15.99
CA THR A 83 2.23 -7.27 -15.93
C THR A 83 1.50 -6.21 -15.10
N SER A 84 2.11 -5.73 -14.01
CA SER A 84 1.56 -4.61 -13.22
C SER A 84 1.44 -3.32 -14.04
N VAL A 85 2.40 -3.05 -14.95
CA VAL A 85 2.27 -1.94 -15.92
C VAL A 85 1.03 -2.11 -16.78
N GLY A 86 0.84 -3.30 -17.37
CA GLY A 86 -0.34 -3.60 -18.20
C GLY A 86 -1.65 -3.43 -17.43
N ALA A 87 -1.69 -3.90 -16.18
CA ALA A 87 -2.84 -3.73 -15.29
C ALA A 87 -3.09 -2.24 -14.97
N ALA A 88 -2.05 -1.51 -14.57
CA ALA A 88 -2.15 -0.09 -14.22
C ALA A 88 -2.68 0.74 -15.41
N LEU A 89 -2.13 0.53 -16.61
CA LEU A 89 -2.59 1.20 -17.82
C LEU A 89 -4.04 0.85 -18.18
N ARG A 90 -4.42 -0.42 -18.05
CA ARG A 90 -5.79 -0.89 -18.35
C ARG A 90 -6.82 -0.35 -17.36
N TRP A 91 -6.43 -0.19 -16.09
CA TRP A 91 -7.30 0.31 -15.02
C TRP A 91 -7.26 1.84 -14.88
N GLY A 92 -6.33 2.51 -15.54
CA GLY A 92 -6.09 3.95 -15.38
C GLY A 92 -5.47 4.32 -14.03
N ALA A 93 -4.83 3.36 -13.37
CA ALA A 93 -4.16 3.56 -12.09
C ALA A 93 -2.79 4.23 -12.30
N PRO A 94 -2.52 5.40 -11.71
CA PRO A 94 -1.25 6.10 -11.90
C PRO A 94 -0.08 5.51 -11.09
N THR A 95 -0.37 4.73 -10.04
CA THR A 95 0.62 4.26 -9.07
C THR A 95 0.72 2.74 -9.05
N VAL A 96 1.93 2.23 -8.98
CA VAL A 96 2.25 0.82 -8.71
C VAL A 96 3.10 0.75 -7.45
N VAL A 97 2.57 0.14 -6.39
CA VAL A 97 3.30 -0.10 -5.15
C VAL A 97 4.14 -1.36 -5.30
N VAL A 98 5.41 -1.28 -4.90
CA VAL A 98 6.36 -2.39 -4.99
C VAL A 98 7.17 -2.54 -3.71
N HIS A 99 7.40 -3.80 -3.29
CA HIS A 99 8.30 -4.08 -2.17
C HIS A 99 9.74 -4.19 -2.63
N PRO A 100 10.73 -3.86 -1.78
CA PRO A 100 12.10 -4.24 -2.00
C PRO A 100 12.23 -5.75 -2.20
N PRO A 101 13.21 -6.22 -3.02
CA PRO A 101 13.44 -7.64 -3.25
C PRO A 101 13.80 -8.41 -1.97
N PHE A 102 13.49 -9.69 -1.95
CA PHE A 102 14.07 -10.56 -0.93
C PHE A 102 15.55 -10.85 -1.22
N ARG A 103 16.37 -10.99 -0.19
CA ARG A 103 17.84 -11.22 -0.30
C ARG A 103 18.23 -12.41 -1.16
N TRP A 104 17.39 -13.42 -1.27
CA TRP A 104 17.65 -14.59 -2.12
C TRP A 104 17.36 -14.35 -3.60
N GLN A 105 16.67 -13.26 -3.96
CA GLN A 105 16.42 -12.83 -5.34
C GLN A 105 17.59 -12.00 -5.86
N ARG A 106 18.81 -12.55 -5.84
CA ARG A 106 20.08 -11.81 -6.02
C ARG A 106 20.13 -10.96 -7.29
N GLY A 107 19.76 -11.53 -8.44
CA GLY A 107 19.76 -10.81 -9.72
C GLY A 107 18.76 -9.64 -9.70
N TYR A 108 17.54 -9.88 -9.23
CA TYR A 108 16.53 -8.84 -9.09
C TYR A 108 16.97 -7.74 -8.11
N ALA A 109 17.56 -8.11 -6.97
CA ALA A 109 18.02 -7.17 -5.96
C ALA A 109 19.18 -6.28 -6.45
N SER A 110 20.10 -6.82 -7.26
CA SER A 110 21.22 -6.03 -7.80
C SER A 110 20.80 -5.00 -8.86
N GLU A 111 19.67 -5.20 -9.52
CA GLU A 111 19.16 -4.33 -10.59
C GLU A 111 17.95 -3.50 -10.15
N PHE A 112 17.47 -3.68 -8.91
CA PHE A 112 16.18 -3.18 -8.45
C PHE A 112 16.00 -1.68 -8.63
N THR A 113 16.88 -0.87 -8.05
CA THR A 113 16.75 0.60 -8.09
C THR A 113 16.80 1.13 -9.52
N ALA A 114 17.78 0.67 -10.31
CA ALA A 114 17.91 1.07 -11.72
C ALA A 114 16.71 0.61 -12.56
N GLY A 115 16.19 -0.60 -12.27
CA GLY A 115 15.02 -1.14 -12.96
C GLY A 115 13.72 -0.39 -12.61
N ILE A 116 13.52 -0.01 -11.36
CA ILE A 116 12.36 0.80 -10.93
C ILE A 116 12.40 2.18 -11.59
N ARG A 117 13.55 2.86 -11.58
CA ARG A 117 13.69 4.16 -12.25
C ARG A 117 13.39 4.06 -13.74
N ARG A 118 13.95 3.04 -14.41
CA ARG A 118 13.65 2.79 -15.83
C ARG A 118 12.15 2.58 -16.08
N LEU A 119 11.44 1.82 -15.22
CA LEU A 119 9.99 1.65 -15.35
C LEU A 119 9.24 2.98 -15.17
N ASN A 120 9.64 3.86 -14.24
CA ASN A 120 9.07 5.20 -14.12
C ASN A 120 9.25 5.99 -15.42
N ASP A 121 10.48 6.04 -15.97
CA ASP A 121 10.82 6.80 -17.16
C ASP A 121 10.11 6.30 -18.42
N GLU A 122 10.05 4.97 -18.60
CA GLU A 122 9.48 4.35 -19.79
C GLU A 122 7.95 4.37 -19.83
N THR A 123 7.30 4.33 -18.68
CA THR A 123 5.84 4.16 -18.59
C THR A 123 5.08 5.41 -18.19
N GLY A 124 5.75 6.36 -17.55
CA GLY A 124 5.12 7.53 -16.93
C GLY A 124 4.27 7.18 -15.69
N LEU A 125 4.26 5.91 -15.25
CA LEU A 125 3.63 5.49 -14.02
C LEU A 125 4.52 5.80 -12.82
N THR A 126 3.91 5.95 -11.65
CA THR A 126 4.63 6.09 -10.38
C THR A 126 4.87 4.72 -9.76
N PHE A 127 6.07 4.16 -9.93
CA PHE A 127 6.51 3.00 -9.14
C PHE A 127 7.02 3.48 -7.79
N ALA A 128 6.23 3.28 -6.74
CA ALA A 128 6.54 3.73 -5.39
C ALA A 128 7.04 2.56 -4.54
N VAL A 129 8.27 2.65 -4.06
CA VAL A 129 8.89 1.60 -3.24
C VAL A 129 8.45 1.75 -1.80
N GLU A 130 7.92 0.67 -1.24
CA GLU A 130 7.35 0.65 0.09
C GLU A 130 8.39 0.34 1.16
N ASN A 131 8.29 1.02 2.32
CA ASN A 131 9.03 0.59 3.51
C ASN A 131 8.47 -0.73 4.02
N MET A 132 9.40 -1.66 4.26
CA MET A 132 9.11 -2.92 4.92
C MET A 132 9.63 -2.88 6.36
N TYR A 133 9.86 -4.04 6.94
CA TYR A 133 10.40 -4.18 8.29
C TYR A 133 11.35 -5.38 8.38
N PRO A 134 12.29 -5.39 9.35
CA PRO A 134 13.13 -6.55 9.59
C PRO A 134 12.30 -7.71 10.13
N TRP A 135 12.53 -8.91 9.63
CA TRP A 135 11.91 -10.08 10.25
C TRP A 135 12.54 -10.37 11.60
N ARG A 136 11.73 -10.70 12.60
CA ARG A 136 12.24 -11.03 13.92
C ARG A 136 12.35 -12.52 14.10
N GLY A 137 13.59 -12.97 14.33
CA GLY A 137 13.91 -14.34 14.68
C GLY A 137 13.77 -14.64 16.19
N PRO A 138 14.03 -15.88 16.60
CA PRO A 138 14.07 -16.26 18.01
C PRO A 138 14.98 -15.34 18.82
N GLY A 139 14.56 -14.95 20.01
CA GLY A 139 15.30 -14.04 20.88
C GLY A 139 15.25 -12.57 20.47
N GLY A 140 14.40 -12.19 19.51
CA GLY A 140 14.22 -10.78 19.10
C GLY A 140 15.32 -10.27 18.17
N VAL A 141 16.11 -11.16 17.57
CA VAL A 141 17.17 -10.78 16.61
C VAL A 141 16.54 -10.39 15.27
N ASP A 142 16.89 -9.22 14.77
CA ASP A 142 16.42 -8.74 13.47
C ASP A 142 17.11 -9.50 12.32
N LEU A 143 16.30 -10.10 11.47
CA LEU A 143 16.73 -10.81 10.26
C LEU A 143 16.54 -9.93 9.03
N ARG A 144 17.61 -9.69 8.31
CA ARG A 144 17.56 -8.94 7.04
C ARG A 144 16.96 -9.82 5.95
N ALA A 145 15.65 -9.73 5.73
CA ALA A 145 14.95 -10.47 4.69
C ALA A 145 15.02 -9.78 3.32
N TYR A 146 15.14 -8.46 3.29
CA TYR A 146 15.11 -7.62 2.09
C TYR A 146 16.50 -7.15 1.66
N ALA A 147 16.65 -6.83 0.38
CA ALA A 147 17.86 -6.29 -0.23
C ALA A 147 17.51 -5.25 -1.32
N PRO A 148 18.23 -4.12 -1.43
CA PRO A 148 19.38 -3.78 -0.59
C PRO A 148 19.01 -3.47 0.86
N SER A 149 17.76 -3.01 1.13
CA SER A 149 17.26 -2.71 2.48
C SER A 149 15.75 -2.97 2.56
N TRP A 150 15.22 -3.14 3.77
CA TRP A 150 13.80 -3.06 4.06
C TRP A 150 13.33 -1.59 4.22
N ASP A 151 14.25 -0.69 4.55
CA ASP A 151 14.04 0.75 4.58
C ASP A 151 14.51 1.34 3.24
N PRO A 152 13.61 1.95 2.45
CA PRO A 152 13.96 2.50 1.15
C PRO A 152 14.52 3.92 1.20
N THR A 153 14.72 4.51 2.38
CA THR A 153 15.15 5.90 2.57
C THR A 153 16.40 6.23 1.75
N ASP A 154 17.42 5.38 1.82
CA ASP A 154 18.71 5.57 1.13
C ASP A 154 18.74 4.96 -0.27
N LEU A 155 17.65 4.38 -0.75
CA LEU A 155 17.61 3.83 -2.10
C LEU A 155 17.52 4.95 -3.14
N ASP A 156 18.27 4.79 -4.23
CA ASP A 156 18.23 5.70 -5.38
C ASP A 156 16.98 5.42 -6.24
N VAL A 157 15.80 5.72 -5.68
CA VAL A 157 14.48 5.61 -6.32
C VAL A 157 13.72 6.92 -6.18
N ASP A 158 12.89 7.25 -7.16
CA ASP A 158 12.23 8.55 -7.24
C ASP A 158 11.01 8.66 -6.34
N HIS A 159 10.32 7.54 -6.08
CA HIS A 159 9.02 7.53 -5.41
C HIS A 159 8.95 6.47 -4.32
N LEU A 160 8.32 6.83 -3.21
CA LEU A 160 8.19 6.01 -2.02
C LEU A 160 6.73 5.87 -1.59
N THR A 161 6.42 4.69 -1.03
CA THR A 161 5.17 4.40 -0.31
C THR A 161 5.48 4.28 1.17
N LEU A 162 4.75 5.00 1.99
CA LEU A 162 4.84 4.89 3.45
C LEU A 162 3.72 4.00 3.97
N ASP A 163 4.06 2.86 4.52
CA ASP A 163 3.16 2.04 5.32
C ASP A 163 3.42 2.29 6.82
N LEU A 164 2.36 2.71 7.53
CA LEU A 164 2.44 3.06 8.94
C LEU A 164 2.57 1.82 9.84
N SER A 165 1.92 0.69 9.48
CA SER A 165 2.06 -0.56 10.23
C SER A 165 3.47 -1.12 10.12
N HIS A 166 4.05 -1.07 8.93
CA HIS A 166 5.43 -1.45 8.69
C HIS A 166 6.42 -0.56 9.45
N ALA A 167 6.19 0.77 9.48
CA ALA A 167 7.00 1.69 10.26
C ALA A 167 6.97 1.34 11.76
N SER A 168 5.78 1.05 12.31
CA SER A 168 5.61 0.59 13.69
C SER A 168 6.39 -0.70 13.96
N THR A 169 6.20 -1.71 13.10
CA THR A 169 6.92 -2.99 13.22
C THR A 169 8.44 -2.81 13.13
N ALA A 170 8.91 -1.88 12.30
CA ALA A 170 10.31 -1.50 12.19
C ALA A 170 10.80 -0.61 13.34
N ARG A 171 9.92 -0.15 14.23
CA ARG A 171 10.21 0.80 15.31
C ARG A 171 10.73 2.15 14.78
N GLN A 172 10.23 2.55 13.62
CA GLN A 172 10.45 3.88 13.05
C GLN A 172 9.23 4.76 13.31
N SER A 173 9.43 6.06 13.23
CA SER A 173 8.33 7.03 13.27
C SER A 173 7.85 7.36 11.86
N ALA A 174 6.61 7.03 11.54
CA ALA A 174 6.01 7.41 10.26
C ALA A 174 6.05 8.93 10.02
N LEU A 175 5.84 9.74 11.06
CA LEU A 175 5.93 11.19 10.95
C LEU A 175 7.35 11.66 10.59
N ALA A 176 8.39 11.02 11.14
CA ALA A 176 9.77 11.32 10.77
C ALA A 176 10.05 10.96 9.31
N LEU A 177 9.55 9.81 8.84
CA LEU A 177 9.68 9.38 7.45
C LEU A 177 8.95 10.34 6.48
N VAL A 178 7.78 10.87 6.84
CA VAL A 178 7.10 11.90 6.03
C VAL A 178 8.01 13.12 5.82
N HIS A 179 8.65 13.60 6.88
CA HIS A 179 9.56 14.75 6.78
C HIS A 179 10.83 14.43 5.97
N GLU A 180 11.40 13.25 6.18
CA GLU A 180 12.66 12.84 5.54
C GLU A 180 12.47 12.58 4.04
N TRP A 181 11.37 11.92 3.67
CA TRP A 181 11.11 11.57 2.28
C TRP A 181 10.58 12.74 1.44
N GLY A 182 9.89 13.68 2.06
CA GLY A 182 9.43 14.92 1.43
C GLY A 182 8.76 14.65 0.06
N PRO A 183 9.26 15.25 -1.04
CA PRO A 183 8.64 15.12 -2.36
C PRO A 183 8.72 13.70 -2.98
N ARG A 184 9.57 12.82 -2.44
CA ARG A 184 9.63 11.41 -2.86
C ARG A 184 8.42 10.61 -2.37
N LEU A 185 7.76 11.02 -1.28
CA LEU A 185 6.54 10.38 -0.80
C LEU A 185 5.40 10.60 -1.79
N LYS A 186 4.86 9.53 -2.36
CA LYS A 186 3.78 9.57 -3.36
C LYS A 186 2.56 8.78 -2.96
N HIS A 187 2.71 7.86 -2.03
CA HIS A 187 1.66 6.94 -1.63
C HIS A 187 1.74 6.64 -0.14
N VAL A 188 0.61 6.43 0.52
CA VAL A 188 0.56 6.11 1.95
C VAL A 188 -0.43 4.99 2.17
N HIS A 189 0.00 3.91 2.81
CA HIS A 189 -0.86 2.91 3.41
C HIS A 189 -1.18 3.33 4.84
N LEU A 190 -2.44 3.72 5.03
CA LEU A 190 -2.93 4.19 6.31
C LEU A 190 -3.43 3.02 7.15
N ALA A 191 -2.68 2.72 8.18
CA ALA A 191 -2.98 1.81 9.26
C ALA A 191 -2.33 2.34 10.53
N ASP A 192 -2.16 1.48 11.53
CA ASP A 192 -1.36 1.72 12.73
C ASP A 192 -0.72 0.40 13.18
N GLY A 193 0.16 0.44 14.15
CA GLY A 193 0.80 -0.75 14.71
C GLY A 193 1.13 -0.57 16.18
N SER A 194 1.37 -1.69 16.86
CA SER A 194 1.64 -1.72 18.32
C SER A 194 3.13 -1.70 18.68
N GLY A 195 4.04 -1.54 17.70
CA GLY A 195 5.49 -1.73 17.90
C GLY A 195 5.89 -3.19 18.11
N SER A 196 4.96 -4.12 17.91
CA SER A 196 5.19 -5.56 18.04
C SER A 196 6.03 -6.10 16.88
N ALA A 197 6.35 -7.40 16.90
CA ALA A 197 7.00 -8.06 15.78
C ALA A 197 6.04 -8.45 14.65
N ALA A 198 4.74 -8.27 14.89
CA ALA A 198 3.69 -8.56 13.94
C ALA A 198 3.35 -7.29 13.14
N ASP A 199 3.05 -7.49 11.88
CA ASP A 199 2.45 -6.49 11.04
C ASP A 199 0.96 -6.44 11.35
N ASP A 200 0.58 -5.47 12.20
CA ASP A 200 -0.72 -5.48 12.87
C ASP A 200 -1.84 -4.92 12.00
N HIS A 201 -1.57 -3.90 11.19
CA HIS A 201 -2.56 -3.12 10.45
C HIS A 201 -3.76 -2.71 11.33
N LEU A 202 -3.45 -2.11 12.48
CA LEU A 202 -4.45 -1.58 13.42
C LEU A 202 -5.20 -0.40 12.81
N PHE A 203 -6.30 -0.03 13.45
CA PHE A 203 -7.01 1.20 13.12
C PHE A 203 -6.13 2.42 13.41
N PRO A 204 -6.18 3.46 12.56
CA PRO A 204 -5.43 4.69 12.79
C PRO A 204 -5.79 5.32 14.12
N GLY A 205 -4.80 5.47 15.00
CA GLY A 205 -4.95 5.98 16.37
C GLY A 205 -5.00 4.91 17.46
N ASP A 206 -5.08 3.61 17.10
CA ASP A 206 -5.04 2.51 18.08
C ASP A 206 -3.61 2.01 18.35
N GLY A 207 -2.62 2.58 17.65
CA GLY A 207 -1.23 2.19 17.75
C GLY A 207 -0.29 3.31 18.17
N ASP A 208 0.98 3.20 17.76
CA ASP A 208 2.07 4.08 18.19
C ASP A 208 2.51 5.10 17.11
N GLN A 209 1.93 5.06 15.87
CA GLN A 209 2.41 5.86 14.76
C GLN A 209 1.84 7.27 14.68
N ARG A 210 0.92 7.64 15.58
CA ARG A 210 0.31 8.97 15.59
C ARG A 210 -0.24 9.34 14.21
N ALA A 211 -1.08 8.48 13.66
CA ALA A 211 -1.69 8.66 12.35
C ALA A 211 -2.38 10.03 12.18
N ASP A 212 -2.90 10.59 13.28
CA ASP A 212 -3.44 11.96 13.35
C ASP A 212 -2.41 13.03 12.92
N LEU A 213 -1.20 12.94 13.46
CA LEU A 213 -0.12 13.87 13.14
C LEU A 213 0.42 13.65 11.73
N VAL A 214 0.53 12.39 11.30
CA VAL A 214 0.94 12.04 9.92
C VAL A 214 -0.02 12.67 8.92
N LEU A 215 -1.33 12.42 9.04
CA LEU A 215 -2.35 12.99 8.16
C LEU A 215 -2.35 14.52 8.18
N GLY A 216 -2.23 15.11 9.38
CA GLY A 216 -2.14 16.55 9.54
C GLY A 216 -0.89 17.14 8.86
N GLN A 217 0.25 16.42 8.87
CA GLN A 217 1.47 16.86 8.18
C GLN A 217 1.29 16.77 6.67
N LEU A 218 0.75 15.66 6.15
CA LEU A 218 0.43 15.52 4.73
C LEU A 218 -0.48 16.66 4.22
N ALA A 219 -1.46 17.05 5.03
CA ALA A 219 -2.33 18.18 4.70
C ALA A 219 -1.59 19.52 4.67
N ARG A 220 -0.70 19.78 5.64
CA ARG A 220 0.13 21.00 5.70
C ARG A 220 1.08 21.09 4.49
N ASP A 221 1.70 19.98 4.12
CA ASP A 221 2.66 19.90 3.02
C ASP A 221 1.97 19.96 1.65
N GLY A 222 0.64 19.92 1.62
CA GLY A 222 -0.12 19.92 0.38
C GLY A 222 0.07 18.63 -0.43
N PHE A 223 0.25 17.51 0.27
CA PHE A 223 0.39 16.18 -0.34
C PHE A 223 -0.71 15.92 -1.38
N ARG A 224 -0.32 15.37 -2.54
CA ARG A 224 -1.24 15.14 -3.67
C ARG A 224 -1.28 13.68 -4.13
N GLY A 225 -0.58 12.81 -3.43
CA GLY A 225 -0.64 11.37 -3.67
C GLY A 225 -1.91 10.75 -3.09
N ASP A 226 -1.92 9.44 -3.00
CA ASP A 226 -3.02 8.67 -2.45
C ASP A 226 -2.76 8.29 -0.99
N VAL A 227 -3.80 8.36 -0.17
CA VAL A 227 -3.84 7.79 1.18
C VAL A 227 -4.79 6.61 1.12
N VAL A 228 -4.26 5.42 1.13
CA VAL A 228 -5.02 4.17 1.01
C VAL A 228 -5.21 3.56 2.38
N VAL A 229 -6.45 3.34 2.75
CA VAL A 229 -6.79 2.64 4.00
C VAL A 229 -6.45 1.17 3.84
N GLU A 230 -5.52 0.70 4.68
CA GLU A 230 -5.04 -0.69 4.71
C GLU A 230 -5.08 -1.27 6.12
N VAL A 231 -6.27 -1.33 6.69
CA VAL A 231 -6.52 -1.83 8.04
C VAL A 231 -7.00 -3.28 8.04
N ARG A 232 -6.69 -4.00 9.10
CA ARG A 232 -7.13 -5.38 9.26
C ARG A 232 -8.54 -5.44 9.82
N THR A 233 -9.52 -5.80 9.00
CA THR A 233 -10.92 -5.99 9.42
C THR A 233 -11.33 -7.46 9.56
N ARG A 234 -10.37 -8.39 9.46
CA ARG A 234 -10.62 -9.84 9.46
C ARG A 234 -11.36 -10.33 10.71
N THR A 235 -11.24 -9.62 11.82
CA THR A 235 -11.87 -9.95 13.10
C THR A 235 -13.31 -9.45 13.20
N ALA A 236 -13.78 -8.65 12.26
CA ALA A 236 -15.18 -8.23 12.21
C ALA A 236 -16.08 -9.47 12.09
N PRO A 237 -17.12 -9.58 12.94
CA PRO A 237 -17.98 -10.76 12.99
C PRO A 237 -18.79 -10.97 11.70
N ASP A 238 -19.13 -9.89 11.04
CA ASP A 238 -19.88 -9.88 9.80
C ASP A 238 -19.50 -8.72 8.88
N ARG A 239 -20.23 -8.59 7.76
CA ARG A 239 -20.01 -7.55 6.77
C ARG A 239 -20.42 -6.16 7.29
N ASP A 240 -21.53 -6.08 8.01
CA ASP A 240 -22.05 -4.79 8.48
C ASP A 240 -21.08 -4.16 9.47
N GLU A 241 -20.52 -4.94 10.38
CA GLU A 241 -19.49 -4.48 11.31
C GLU A 241 -18.22 -4.06 10.55
N ARG A 242 -17.78 -4.84 9.56
CA ARG A 242 -16.62 -4.48 8.72
C ARG A 242 -16.82 -3.14 8.04
N GLU A 243 -17.99 -2.91 7.46
CA GLU A 243 -18.28 -1.65 6.80
C GLU A 243 -18.38 -0.47 7.77
N ALA A 244 -18.95 -0.71 8.96
CA ALA A 244 -18.97 0.31 10.00
C ALA A 244 -17.56 0.72 10.42
N LEU A 245 -16.65 -0.24 10.57
CA LEU A 245 -15.24 0.00 10.84
C LEU A 245 -14.57 0.80 9.72
N LEU A 246 -14.76 0.41 8.46
CA LEU A 246 -14.18 1.11 7.31
C LEU A 246 -14.76 2.52 7.15
N ALA A 247 -16.03 2.74 7.48
CA ALA A 247 -16.64 4.06 7.51
C ALA A 247 -15.99 4.96 8.59
N GLN A 248 -15.71 4.41 9.77
CA GLN A 248 -15.02 5.12 10.85
C GLN A 248 -13.61 5.55 10.44
N VAL A 249 -12.84 4.64 9.78
CA VAL A 249 -11.49 4.98 9.30
C VAL A 249 -11.55 6.05 8.22
N LEU A 250 -12.52 5.99 7.31
CA LEU A 250 -12.70 7.02 6.29
C LEU A 250 -13.00 8.39 6.91
N ASP A 251 -13.88 8.44 7.92
CA ASP A 251 -14.21 9.70 8.62
C ASP A 251 -13.00 10.24 9.41
N TYR A 252 -12.29 9.37 10.11
CA TYR A 252 -11.02 9.71 10.76
C TYR A 252 -10.03 10.33 9.76
N THR A 253 -9.83 9.67 8.62
CA THR A 253 -8.92 10.13 7.57
C THR A 253 -9.33 11.50 7.02
N LYS A 254 -10.62 11.67 6.67
CA LYS A 254 -11.16 12.94 6.20
C LYS A 254 -11.00 14.05 7.24
N THR A 255 -11.20 13.75 8.52
CA THR A 255 -11.08 14.72 9.61
C THR A 255 -9.66 15.24 9.74
N HIS A 256 -8.66 14.37 9.73
CA HIS A 256 -7.26 14.73 9.93
C HIS A 256 -6.56 15.27 8.67
N LEU A 257 -7.07 14.97 7.47
CA LEU A 257 -6.60 15.56 6.21
C LEU A 257 -7.19 16.96 5.94
N ARG A 258 -8.21 17.38 6.67
CA ARG A 258 -8.70 18.76 6.58
C ARG A 258 -7.65 19.68 7.18
N ARG A 259 -7.17 20.66 6.41
CA ARG A 259 -6.32 21.72 6.95
C ARG A 259 -7.07 22.35 8.12
N LEU A 260 -6.45 22.37 9.29
CA LEU A 260 -6.83 23.31 10.33
C LEU A 260 -6.62 24.70 9.72
N ALA A 261 -7.71 25.39 9.45
CA ALA A 261 -7.71 26.75 8.91
C ALA A 261 -7.06 27.72 9.90
#